data_760ae46948e46d00d57d86703da2b905
#
_entry.id   760ae46948e46d00d57d86703da2b905
#
_cell.length_a   1.000
_cell.length_b   1.000
_cell.length_c   1.000
_cell.angle_alpha   90.00
_cell.angle_beta   90.00
_cell.angle_gamma   90.00
#
_symmetry.space_group_name_H-M   'P 1'
#
loop_
_entity.id
_entity.type
_entity.pdbx_description
1 polymer ?
#
loop_
_entity_poly.entity_id
_entity_poly.type
_entity_poly.pdbx_seq_one_letter_code
_entity_poly.pdbx_strand_id
1 'polypeptide(L)'
;SLILRAAQRRGLQLADSTLLSYRAEAHGFLAFLAQLGEGVIIPPKVVQTEELALSIAWWQPNRSAQQLVGRRDTTLLPADVGYYRDRYGVILDNLPDRIRLGDGQDVRDVPHPLAPSAMGLYEYQRAEPVRMRIPGREIIVDEVRFRPLNGATPAAIGSVFLDRETAAVVRLSMTFTRAAILDKRIETLVVTLENGLVRERYWLPRRQEVEVSRASPIFDIPVRGIVRGRWEVSNYEVNERIAAVTQALPRWSSVSSDSLKRYQFPGRVIDVLPPEIQIATSEDV
;
A
#
# COMPACT_ATOMS: atom_id res chain seq x y z
N SER A 1 20.79 -18.21 7.20
CA SER A 1 20.71 -17.20 6.12
C SER A 1 19.91 -15.99 6.60
N LEU A 2 20.11 -14.83 5.98
CA LEU A 2 19.38 -13.60 6.31
C LEU A 2 17.86 -13.79 6.15
N ILE A 3 17.44 -14.48 5.10
CA ILE A 3 16.02 -14.78 4.83
C ILE A 3 15.39 -15.61 5.95
N LEU A 4 16.09 -16.63 6.46
CA LEU A 4 15.59 -17.41 7.59
C LEU A 4 15.42 -16.54 8.84
N ARG A 5 16.38 -15.66 9.13
CA ARG A 5 16.27 -14.71 10.23
C ARG A 5 15.07 -13.77 10.05
N ALA A 6 14.86 -13.25 8.84
CA ALA A 6 13.74 -12.39 8.52
C ALA A 6 12.38 -13.12 8.66
N ALA A 7 12.29 -14.35 8.18
CA ALA A 7 11.10 -15.19 8.36
C ALA A 7 10.80 -15.46 9.83
N GLN A 8 11.82 -15.81 10.63
CA GLN A 8 11.69 -15.99 12.07
C GLN A 8 11.26 -14.69 12.77
N ARG A 9 11.93 -13.57 12.45
CA ARG A 9 11.60 -12.27 13.02
C ARG A 9 10.16 -11.86 12.71
N ARG A 10 9.73 -12.06 11.47
CA ARG A 10 8.34 -11.84 11.07
C ARG A 10 7.37 -12.70 11.86
N GLY A 11 7.65 -13.99 12.03
CA GLY A 11 6.86 -14.90 12.86
C GLY A 11 6.74 -14.42 14.31
N LEU A 12 7.84 -13.95 14.90
CA LEU A 12 7.85 -13.38 16.25
C LEU A 12 7.03 -12.09 16.35
N GLN A 13 7.08 -11.23 15.33
CA GLN A 13 6.25 -10.00 15.29
C GLN A 13 4.76 -10.32 15.19
N LEU A 14 4.37 -11.31 14.39
CA LEU A 14 2.99 -11.76 14.28
C LEU A 14 2.46 -12.42 15.56
N ALA A 15 3.35 -13.06 16.31
CA ALA A 15 3.06 -13.73 17.59
C ALA A 15 3.29 -12.84 18.81
N ASP A 16 3.66 -11.56 18.64
CA ASP A 16 3.98 -10.66 19.76
C ASP A 16 2.71 -10.37 20.58
N SER A 17 2.59 -11.06 21.71
CA SER A 17 1.48 -10.89 22.64
C SER A 17 1.47 -9.55 23.37
N THR A 18 2.53 -8.74 23.23
CA THR A 18 2.60 -7.41 23.86
C THR A 18 1.95 -6.32 23.01
N LEU A 19 1.75 -6.54 21.72
CA LEU A 19 0.95 -5.68 20.85
C LEU A 19 -0.49 -6.16 20.90
N LEU A 20 -1.30 -5.61 21.77
CA LEU A 20 -2.71 -5.99 21.92
C LEU A 20 -3.62 -5.25 20.96
N SER A 21 -3.33 -3.98 20.74
CA SER A 21 -4.10 -3.10 19.88
C SER A 21 -3.32 -1.87 19.47
N TYR A 22 -3.77 -1.20 18.42
CA TYR A 22 -3.39 0.18 18.15
C TYR A 22 -4.51 0.95 17.46
N ARG A 23 -4.49 2.27 17.63
CA ARG A 23 -5.19 3.23 16.79
C ARG A 23 -4.16 4.03 16.03
N ALA A 24 -4.53 4.50 14.85
CA ALA A 24 -3.69 5.35 14.03
C ALA A 24 -4.56 6.19 13.10
N GLU A 25 -3.95 7.17 12.48
CA GLU A 25 -4.55 7.98 11.43
C GLU A 25 -3.81 7.71 10.12
N ALA A 26 -4.54 7.58 9.03
CA ALA A 26 -3.94 7.56 7.71
C ALA A 26 -4.43 8.76 6.90
N HIS A 27 -3.49 9.42 6.26
CA HIS A 27 -3.72 10.49 5.31
C HIS A 27 -3.16 10.07 3.96
N GLY A 28 -3.95 10.22 2.92
CA GLY A 28 -3.53 9.74 1.61
C GLY A 28 -4.22 10.46 0.47
N PHE A 29 -3.79 10.12 -0.73
CA PHE A 29 -4.41 10.57 -1.96
C PHE A 29 -4.50 9.43 -2.97
N LEU A 30 -5.46 9.56 -3.88
CA LEU A 30 -5.55 8.82 -5.14
C LEU A 30 -5.46 9.81 -6.29
N ALA A 31 -4.54 9.59 -7.22
CA ALA A 31 -4.47 10.35 -8.47
C ALA A 31 -4.83 9.42 -9.62
N PHE A 32 -5.79 9.85 -10.41
CA PHE A 32 -6.19 9.17 -11.63
C PHE A 32 -5.62 9.91 -12.83
N LEU A 33 -4.82 9.19 -13.65
CA LEU A 33 -4.18 9.74 -14.83
C LEU A 33 -4.64 8.97 -16.07
N ALA A 34 -4.80 9.69 -17.18
CA ALA A 34 -5.06 9.09 -18.47
C ALA A 34 -3.88 9.33 -19.42
N GLN A 35 -3.50 8.29 -20.15
CA GLN A 35 -2.48 8.34 -21.18
C GLN A 35 -3.10 7.90 -22.51
N LEU A 36 -2.97 8.73 -23.53
CA LEU A 36 -3.46 8.45 -24.87
C LEU A 36 -2.34 7.86 -25.74
N GLY A 37 -2.69 6.88 -26.58
CA GLY A 37 -1.79 6.27 -27.54
C GLY A 37 -1.00 5.07 -27.03
N GLU A 38 -0.42 4.32 -27.97
CA GLU A 38 0.54 3.27 -27.71
C GLU A 38 1.95 3.89 -27.73
N GLY A 39 2.57 3.98 -26.55
CA GLY A 39 3.97 4.41 -26.47
C GLY A 39 4.21 5.60 -25.54
N VAL A 40 5.47 5.77 -25.20
CA VAL A 40 6.00 6.57 -24.10
C VAL A 40 6.05 8.08 -24.38
N ILE A 41 5.57 8.56 -25.50
CA ILE A 41 5.86 9.92 -25.99
C ILE A 41 4.96 10.99 -25.35
N ILE A 42 3.76 10.62 -24.92
CA ILE A 42 2.83 11.57 -24.27
C ILE A 42 2.76 11.24 -22.78
N PRO A 43 3.20 12.15 -21.90
CA PRO A 43 3.08 11.92 -20.45
C PRO A 43 1.62 11.78 -20.05
N PRO A 44 1.31 10.93 -19.06
CA PRO A 44 -0.05 10.79 -18.56
C PRO A 44 -0.51 12.11 -17.93
N LYS A 45 -1.77 12.49 -18.20
CA LYS A 45 -2.41 13.69 -17.63
C LYS A 45 -3.30 13.31 -16.47
N VAL A 46 -3.30 14.13 -15.43
CA VAL A 46 -4.18 13.97 -14.28
C VAL A 46 -5.62 14.27 -14.70
N VAL A 47 -6.52 13.35 -14.39
CA VAL A 47 -7.96 13.43 -14.69
C VAL A 47 -8.75 13.75 -13.43
N GLN A 48 -8.36 13.14 -12.31
CA GLN A 48 -8.99 13.32 -11.03
C GLN A 48 -7.99 13.06 -9.91
N THR A 49 -8.16 13.78 -8.80
CA THR A 49 -7.44 13.52 -7.55
C THR A 49 -8.42 13.46 -6.40
N GLU A 50 -8.17 12.55 -5.47
CA GLU A 50 -8.88 12.48 -4.19
C GLU A 50 -7.87 12.54 -3.05
N GLU A 51 -8.17 13.34 -2.02
CA GLU A 51 -7.47 13.32 -0.76
C GLU A 51 -8.38 12.72 0.31
N LEU A 52 -7.83 11.81 1.09
CA LEU A 52 -8.59 10.95 1.99
C LEU A 52 -7.95 10.94 3.38
N ALA A 53 -8.78 10.93 4.41
CA ALA A 53 -8.37 10.74 5.80
C ALA A 53 -9.10 9.53 6.38
N LEU A 54 -8.35 8.63 7.02
CA LEU A 54 -8.86 7.43 7.66
C LEU A 54 -8.55 7.43 9.14
N SER A 55 -9.51 6.98 9.94
CA SER A 55 -9.28 6.48 11.29
C SER A 55 -9.08 4.98 11.22
N ILE A 56 -8.02 4.50 11.85
CA ILE A 56 -7.60 3.10 11.83
C ILE A 56 -7.63 2.54 13.25
N ALA A 57 -8.15 1.34 13.40
CA ALA A 57 -8.03 0.54 14.61
C ALA A 57 -7.64 -0.90 14.26
N TRP A 58 -6.71 -1.45 15.01
CA TRP A 58 -6.31 -2.85 14.92
C TRP A 58 -6.29 -3.47 16.32
N TRP A 59 -6.68 -4.73 16.45
CA TRP A 59 -6.60 -5.49 17.69
C TRP A 59 -6.44 -6.98 17.45
N GLN A 60 -5.81 -7.64 18.41
CA GLN A 60 -5.56 -9.08 18.34
C GLN A 60 -6.86 -9.90 18.13
N PRO A 61 -6.75 -11.08 17.49
CA PRO A 61 -5.53 -11.69 16.91
C PRO A 61 -5.14 -11.10 15.56
N ASN A 62 -6.03 -10.52 14.79
CA ASN A 62 -5.81 -9.88 13.49
C ASN A 62 -7.12 -9.25 12.99
N ARG A 63 -7.73 -8.44 13.83
CA ARG A 63 -8.96 -7.70 13.50
C ARG A 63 -8.61 -6.24 13.27
N SER A 64 -9.27 -5.64 12.31
CA SER A 64 -9.08 -4.23 12.01
C SER A 64 -10.38 -3.58 11.54
N ALA A 65 -10.48 -2.27 11.79
CA ALA A 65 -11.50 -1.40 11.23
C ALA A 65 -10.82 -0.15 10.66
N GLN A 66 -11.24 0.22 9.47
CA GLN A 66 -10.84 1.46 8.81
C GLN A 66 -12.09 2.27 8.52
N GLN A 67 -12.09 3.52 8.94
CA GLN A 67 -13.21 4.40 8.73
C GLN A 67 -12.77 5.64 7.97
N LEU A 68 -13.36 5.88 6.80
CA LEU A 68 -13.17 7.11 6.06
C LEU A 68 -13.83 8.25 6.82
N VAL A 69 -13.02 9.21 7.29
CA VAL A 69 -13.48 10.34 8.11
C VAL A 69 -13.40 11.68 7.39
N GLY A 70 -12.61 11.77 6.33
CA GLY A 70 -12.46 12.97 5.51
C GLY A 70 -12.22 12.62 4.05
N ARG A 71 -12.82 13.44 3.16
CA ARG A 71 -12.66 13.32 1.72
C ARG A 71 -12.80 14.68 1.07
N ARG A 72 -11.90 15.01 0.17
CA ARG A 72 -12.09 16.07 -0.84
C ARG A 72 -11.52 15.60 -2.17
N ASP A 73 -12.10 16.07 -3.26
CA ASP A 73 -11.69 15.69 -4.61
C ASP A 73 -11.58 16.91 -5.52
N THR A 74 -10.75 16.76 -6.53
CA THR A 74 -10.69 17.66 -7.68
C THR A 74 -10.86 16.81 -8.92
N THR A 75 -11.92 17.07 -9.67
CA THR A 75 -12.26 16.34 -10.88
C THR A 75 -12.09 17.27 -12.07
N LEU A 76 -11.16 16.92 -12.97
CA LEU A 76 -10.97 17.62 -14.23
C LEU A 76 -11.81 16.97 -15.34
N LEU A 77 -11.94 15.63 -15.30
CA LEU A 77 -12.83 14.86 -16.16
C LEU A 77 -13.59 13.84 -15.31
N PRO A 78 -14.87 13.56 -15.59
CA PRO A 78 -15.64 12.56 -14.86
C PRO A 78 -14.97 11.19 -14.95
N ALA A 79 -14.54 10.64 -13.83
CA ALA A 79 -13.97 9.30 -13.71
C ALA A 79 -14.51 8.63 -12.45
N ASP A 80 -14.82 7.34 -12.52
CA ASP A 80 -15.20 6.57 -11.35
C ASP A 80 -13.95 6.01 -10.67
N VAL A 81 -13.46 6.74 -9.68
CA VAL A 81 -12.33 6.32 -8.83
C VAL A 81 -12.76 5.64 -7.54
N GLY A 82 -14.06 5.62 -7.23
CA GLY A 82 -14.60 4.99 -6.02
C GLY A 82 -14.19 3.53 -5.90
N TYR A 83 -14.22 2.82 -7.01
CA TYR A 83 -13.77 1.44 -7.15
C TYR A 83 -12.35 1.21 -6.60
N TYR A 84 -11.41 2.10 -6.87
CA TYR A 84 -10.01 1.95 -6.43
C TYR A 84 -9.83 2.29 -4.96
N ARG A 85 -10.59 3.24 -4.44
CA ARG A 85 -10.58 3.61 -3.03
C ARG A 85 -10.92 2.42 -2.13
N ASP A 86 -11.97 1.72 -2.47
CA ASP A 86 -12.48 0.61 -1.67
C ASP A 86 -11.60 -0.64 -1.81
N ARG A 87 -10.84 -0.76 -2.90
CA ARG A 87 -9.98 -1.92 -3.18
C ARG A 87 -8.55 -1.77 -2.68
N TYR A 88 -8.02 -0.56 -2.69
CA TYR A 88 -6.62 -0.30 -2.39
C TYR A 88 -6.43 0.58 -1.15
N GLY A 89 -7.32 0.47 -0.19
CA GLY A 89 -7.17 1.08 1.13
C GLY A 89 -5.90 0.62 1.86
N VAL A 90 -5.66 1.17 3.02
CA VAL A 90 -4.44 0.88 3.79
C VAL A 90 -4.36 -0.61 4.13
N ILE A 91 -3.24 -1.24 3.82
CA ILE A 91 -2.93 -2.61 4.20
C ILE A 91 -2.43 -2.58 5.64
N LEU A 92 -3.27 -2.98 6.58
CA LEU A 92 -2.96 -2.95 8.01
C LEU A 92 -2.33 -4.24 8.53
N ASP A 93 -2.63 -5.33 7.86
CA ASP A 93 -2.08 -6.61 8.23
C ASP A 93 -0.60 -6.61 7.85
N ASN A 94 0.28 -6.95 8.77
CA ASN A 94 1.70 -7.20 8.48
C ASN A 94 1.84 -8.42 7.57
N LEU A 95 1.10 -8.39 6.49
CA LEU A 95 0.96 -9.39 5.46
C LEU A 95 1.07 -10.80 6.07
N PRO A 96 -0.04 -11.47 6.32
CA PRO A 96 -0.04 -12.87 6.80
C PRO A 96 0.70 -13.77 5.80
N ASP A 97 0.69 -15.06 5.97
CA ASP A 97 1.38 -16.00 5.08
C ASP A 97 0.93 -15.91 3.61
N ARG A 98 -0.15 -15.21 3.36
CA ARG A 98 -0.61 -14.86 2.01
C ARG A 98 -0.81 -13.35 1.88
N ILE A 99 -0.36 -12.80 0.78
CA ILE A 99 -0.59 -11.40 0.39
C ILE A 99 -1.94 -11.33 -0.32
N ARG A 100 -2.84 -10.53 0.23
CA ARG A 100 -4.14 -10.23 -0.37
C ARG A 100 -4.23 -8.74 -0.64
N LEU A 101 -4.59 -8.37 -1.87
CA LEU A 101 -4.86 -7.00 -2.26
C LEU A 101 -6.35 -6.79 -2.49
N GLY A 102 -6.89 -5.73 -1.90
CA GLY A 102 -8.29 -5.37 -2.03
C GLY A 102 -9.23 -6.51 -1.61
N ASP A 103 -10.24 -6.75 -2.44
CA ASP A 103 -11.21 -7.84 -2.27
C ASP A 103 -10.78 -9.16 -2.96
N GLY A 104 -9.61 -9.18 -3.60
CA GLY A 104 -9.06 -10.35 -4.28
C GLY A 104 -9.64 -10.59 -5.69
N GLN A 105 -10.39 -9.64 -6.25
CA GLN A 105 -10.95 -9.78 -7.60
C GLN A 105 -9.96 -9.42 -8.70
N ASP A 106 -9.03 -8.52 -8.45
CA ASP A 106 -8.03 -8.10 -9.43
C ASP A 106 -6.77 -8.99 -9.41
N VAL A 107 -6.40 -9.46 -8.24
CA VAL A 107 -5.20 -10.27 -8.00
C VAL A 107 -5.54 -11.44 -7.07
N ARG A 108 -5.06 -12.62 -7.41
CA ARG A 108 -5.15 -13.80 -6.53
C ARG A 108 -4.34 -13.58 -5.27
N ASP A 109 -4.79 -14.16 -4.18
CA ASP A 109 -3.97 -14.28 -2.97
C ASP A 109 -2.71 -15.09 -3.30
N VAL A 110 -1.54 -14.49 -3.05
CA VAL A 110 -0.24 -15.12 -3.33
C VAL A 110 0.53 -15.40 -2.04
N PRO A 111 1.42 -16.42 -2.02
CA PRO A 111 2.23 -16.68 -0.86
C PRO A 111 3.17 -15.52 -0.55
N HIS A 112 3.29 -15.17 0.74
CA HIS A 112 4.26 -14.16 1.17
C HIS A 112 5.69 -14.71 1.05
N PRO A 113 6.64 -13.98 0.43
CA PRO A 113 8.00 -14.51 0.20
C PRO A 113 8.78 -14.85 1.48
N LEU A 114 8.41 -14.28 2.62
CA LEU A 114 9.00 -14.62 3.92
C LEU A 114 8.13 -15.59 4.75
N ALA A 115 7.05 -16.14 4.20
CA ALA A 115 6.28 -17.17 4.89
C ALA A 115 7.08 -18.49 4.89
N PRO A 116 7.21 -19.19 6.03
CA PRO A 116 7.93 -20.46 6.09
C PRO A 116 7.44 -21.49 5.07
N SER A 117 6.12 -21.54 4.85
CA SER A 117 5.47 -22.43 3.88
C SER A 117 5.77 -22.09 2.42
N ALA A 118 6.24 -20.88 2.14
CA ALA A 118 6.45 -20.39 0.79
C ALA A 118 7.93 -20.28 0.40
N MET A 119 8.85 -20.47 1.33
CA MET A 119 10.29 -20.27 1.07
C MET A 119 10.83 -21.14 -0.05
N GLY A 120 10.30 -22.34 -0.23
CA GLY A 120 10.67 -23.23 -1.34
C GLY A 120 10.06 -22.86 -2.69
N LEU A 121 9.17 -21.89 -2.75
CA LEU A 121 8.55 -21.43 -4.00
C LEU A 121 9.33 -20.28 -4.65
N TYR A 122 10.20 -19.61 -3.89
CA TYR A 122 10.94 -18.44 -4.31
C TYR A 122 12.44 -18.69 -4.37
N GLU A 123 13.09 -18.04 -5.29
CA GLU A 123 14.54 -17.82 -5.26
C GLU A 123 14.83 -16.39 -4.77
N TYR A 124 15.97 -16.23 -4.12
CA TYR A 124 16.37 -14.99 -3.46
C TYR A 124 17.77 -14.58 -3.90
N GLN A 125 17.92 -13.32 -4.22
CA GLN A 125 19.20 -12.71 -4.55
C GLN A 125 19.45 -11.53 -3.63
N ARG A 126 20.53 -11.55 -2.88
CA ARG A 126 20.96 -10.41 -2.06
C ARG A 126 21.61 -9.38 -2.97
N ALA A 127 21.21 -8.12 -2.80
CA ALA A 127 21.84 -6.97 -3.42
C ALA A 127 22.78 -6.27 -2.43
N GLU A 128 23.46 -5.22 -2.91
CA GLU A 128 24.30 -4.39 -2.04
C GLU A 128 23.47 -3.71 -0.96
N PRO A 129 24.02 -3.58 0.27
CA PRO A 129 23.33 -2.91 1.36
C PRO A 129 23.14 -1.43 1.06
N VAL A 130 22.03 -0.88 1.53
CA VAL A 130 21.66 0.52 1.36
C VAL A 130 21.56 1.19 2.73
N ARG A 131 22.02 2.44 2.83
CA ARG A 131 21.74 3.28 3.99
C ARG A 131 20.35 3.90 3.83
N MET A 132 19.54 3.76 4.84
CA MET A 132 18.18 4.30 4.86
C MET A 132 17.99 5.17 6.09
N ARG A 133 17.44 6.36 5.88
CA ARG A 133 17.07 7.24 6.99
C ARG A 133 15.63 6.96 7.39
N ILE A 134 15.44 6.60 8.64
CA ILE A 134 14.14 6.50 9.29
C ILE A 134 14.01 7.63 10.33
N PRO A 135 12.80 7.96 10.82
CA PRO A 135 12.67 8.96 11.87
C PRO A 135 13.58 8.67 13.06
N GLY A 136 14.44 9.66 13.39
CA GLY A 136 15.33 9.60 14.54
C GLY A 136 16.69 8.90 14.33
N ARG A 137 16.88 8.11 13.25
CA ARG A 137 18.16 7.43 13.03
C ARG A 137 18.39 7.02 11.57
N GLU A 138 19.65 6.71 11.27
CA GLU A 138 20.06 6.03 10.04
C GLU A 138 20.24 4.53 10.34
N ILE A 139 19.79 3.68 9.44
CA ILE A 139 19.96 2.22 9.51
C ILE A 139 20.60 1.71 8.22
N ILE A 140 21.25 0.56 8.33
CA ILE A 140 21.71 -0.18 7.15
C ILE A 140 20.70 -1.28 6.86
N VAL A 141 20.18 -1.28 5.64
CA VAL A 141 19.25 -2.30 5.17
C VAL A 141 19.90 -3.19 4.13
N ASP A 142 19.62 -4.47 4.21
CA ASP A 142 19.96 -5.44 3.19
C ASP A 142 18.77 -5.61 2.24
N GLU A 143 18.98 -5.30 0.96
CA GLU A 143 17.99 -5.59 -0.07
C GLU A 143 18.09 -7.05 -0.47
N VAL A 144 16.96 -7.74 -0.48
CA VAL A 144 16.83 -9.10 -0.98
C VAL A 144 15.74 -9.14 -2.04
N ARG A 145 16.14 -9.38 -3.27
CA ARG A 145 15.25 -9.59 -4.40
C ARG A 145 14.67 -10.98 -4.33
N PHE A 146 13.41 -11.12 -4.68
CA PHE A 146 12.73 -12.42 -4.74
C PHE A 146 11.88 -12.55 -6.00
N ARG A 147 11.83 -13.76 -6.53
CA ARG A 147 10.94 -14.14 -7.63
C ARG A 147 10.57 -15.62 -7.49
N PRO A 148 9.42 -16.05 -8.04
CA PRO A 148 9.07 -17.46 -8.01
C PRO A 148 10.02 -18.29 -8.88
N LEU A 149 10.32 -19.51 -8.44
CA LEU A 149 11.09 -20.49 -9.24
C LEU A 149 10.38 -20.84 -10.55
N ASN A 150 9.04 -20.79 -10.55
CA ASN A 150 8.23 -21.01 -11.75
C ASN A 150 7.35 -19.79 -11.99
N GLY A 151 7.60 -19.05 -13.08
CA GLY A 151 6.84 -17.85 -13.46
C GLY A 151 5.37 -18.09 -13.81
N ALA A 152 4.96 -19.33 -14.07
CA ALA A 152 3.57 -19.71 -14.27
C ALA A 152 2.78 -19.83 -12.95
N THR A 153 3.46 -19.80 -11.80
CA THR A 153 2.82 -19.84 -10.48
C THR A 153 2.31 -18.46 -10.08
N PRO A 154 1.07 -18.33 -9.56
CA PRO A 154 0.60 -17.10 -8.95
C PRO A 154 1.49 -16.72 -7.75
N ALA A 155 2.26 -15.64 -7.89
CA ALA A 155 3.26 -15.25 -6.89
C ALA A 155 3.58 -13.74 -7.00
N ALA A 156 4.21 -13.20 -5.96
CA ALA A 156 4.80 -11.87 -5.98
C ALA A 156 6.23 -11.90 -6.54
N ILE A 157 6.69 -10.77 -7.08
CA ILE A 157 8.05 -10.54 -7.56
C ILE A 157 8.49 -9.19 -7.01
N GLY A 158 9.68 -9.07 -6.44
CA GLY A 158 10.11 -7.78 -5.95
C GLY A 158 11.33 -7.82 -5.05
N SER A 159 11.38 -6.86 -4.11
CA SER A 159 12.46 -6.70 -3.15
C SER A 159 11.90 -6.52 -1.74
N VAL A 160 12.53 -7.19 -0.78
CA VAL A 160 12.34 -6.91 0.64
C VAL A 160 13.61 -6.26 1.21
N PHE A 161 13.42 -5.20 1.96
CA PHE A 161 14.48 -4.46 2.63
C PHE A 161 14.44 -4.78 4.11
N LEU A 162 15.52 -5.36 4.60
CA LEU A 162 15.63 -5.89 5.96
C LEU A 162 16.63 -5.07 6.76
N ASP A 163 16.24 -4.62 7.93
CA ASP A 163 17.18 -4.04 8.88
C ASP A 163 18.28 -5.07 9.20
N ARG A 164 19.53 -4.70 8.97
CA ARG A 164 20.68 -5.60 9.10
C ARG A 164 20.83 -6.17 10.51
N GLU A 165 20.53 -5.36 11.52
CA GLU A 165 20.70 -5.76 12.92
C GLU A 165 19.58 -6.70 13.37
N THR A 166 18.34 -6.31 13.14
CA THR A 166 17.16 -7.00 13.68
C THR A 166 16.50 -7.98 12.72
N ALA A 167 16.85 -7.90 11.42
CA ALA A 167 16.17 -8.59 10.33
C ALA A 167 14.67 -8.25 10.19
N ALA A 168 14.24 -7.12 10.75
CA ALA A 168 12.89 -6.64 10.59
C ALA A 168 12.64 -6.15 9.15
N VAL A 169 11.44 -6.33 8.65
CA VAL A 169 11.04 -5.82 7.34
C VAL A 169 10.78 -4.32 7.43
N VAL A 170 11.65 -3.54 6.80
CA VAL A 170 11.53 -2.07 6.73
C VAL A 170 10.70 -1.65 5.53
N ARG A 171 10.92 -2.30 4.38
CA ARG A 171 10.18 -2.04 3.13
C ARG A 171 9.96 -3.34 2.37
N LEU A 172 8.82 -3.46 1.74
CA LEU A 172 8.50 -4.49 0.76
C LEU A 172 7.98 -3.80 -0.50
N SER A 173 8.66 -3.98 -1.63
CA SER A 173 8.21 -3.49 -2.93
C SER A 173 7.97 -4.67 -3.85
N MET A 174 6.79 -4.77 -4.46
CA MET A 174 6.41 -5.94 -5.22
C MET A 174 5.47 -5.62 -6.38
N THR A 175 5.55 -6.47 -7.37
CA THR A 175 4.57 -6.69 -8.43
C THR A 175 4.15 -8.15 -8.40
N PHE A 176 3.36 -8.60 -9.37
CA PHE A 176 2.79 -9.94 -9.42
C PHE A 176 3.08 -10.63 -10.73
N THR A 177 3.22 -11.96 -10.70
CA THR A 177 3.26 -12.76 -11.93
C THR A 177 1.97 -12.59 -12.71
N ARG A 178 2.03 -12.74 -14.02
CA ARG A 178 0.83 -12.67 -14.86
C ARG A 178 -0.23 -13.71 -14.45
N ALA A 179 0.19 -14.85 -13.93
CA ALA A 179 -0.68 -15.90 -13.40
C ALA A 179 -1.46 -15.47 -12.14
N ALA A 180 -0.96 -14.49 -11.40
CA ALA A 180 -1.65 -13.94 -10.23
C ALA A 180 -2.69 -12.88 -10.59
N ILE A 181 -2.53 -12.18 -11.72
CA ILE A 181 -3.43 -11.10 -12.14
C ILE A 181 -4.67 -11.70 -12.79
N LEU A 182 -5.84 -11.42 -12.22
CA LEU A 182 -7.14 -11.91 -12.69
C LEU A 182 -7.75 -11.00 -13.75
N ASP A 183 -7.71 -9.69 -13.53
CA ASP A 183 -8.17 -8.73 -14.54
C ASP A 183 -7.13 -8.59 -15.64
N LYS A 184 -7.46 -9.12 -16.80
CA LYS A 184 -6.57 -9.12 -17.98
C LYS A 184 -6.21 -7.72 -18.51
N ARG A 185 -6.98 -6.71 -18.14
CA ARG A 185 -6.74 -5.31 -18.51
C ARG A 185 -5.63 -4.67 -17.67
N ILE A 186 -5.31 -5.22 -16.50
CA ILE A 186 -4.19 -4.75 -15.70
C ILE A 186 -2.89 -5.09 -16.42
N GLU A 187 -2.14 -4.07 -16.76
CA GLU A 187 -0.82 -4.19 -17.39
C GLU A 187 0.28 -4.23 -16.35
N THR A 188 0.20 -3.32 -15.36
CA THR A 188 1.13 -3.25 -14.25
C THR A 188 0.39 -3.02 -12.94
N LEU A 189 0.91 -3.61 -11.88
CA LEU A 189 0.46 -3.36 -10.51
C LEU A 189 1.69 -3.42 -9.62
N VAL A 190 2.04 -2.29 -9.02
CA VAL A 190 3.17 -2.17 -8.10
C VAL A 190 2.67 -1.73 -6.75
N VAL A 191 3.13 -2.40 -5.71
CA VAL A 191 2.81 -2.07 -4.31
C VAL A 191 4.11 -1.89 -3.55
N THR A 192 4.22 -0.80 -2.81
CA THR A 192 5.33 -0.56 -1.90
C THR A 192 4.77 -0.31 -0.50
N LEU A 193 5.26 -1.08 0.46
CA LEU A 193 4.89 -1.00 1.86
C LEU A 193 6.13 -0.64 2.67
N GLU A 194 6.06 0.44 3.43
CA GLU A 194 7.13 0.84 4.36
C GLU A 194 6.60 0.76 5.78
N ASN A 195 7.40 0.17 6.65
CA ASN A 195 7.16 0.15 8.08
C ASN A 195 8.02 1.20 8.79
N GLY A 196 7.49 1.73 9.88
CA GLY A 196 8.20 2.60 10.82
C GLY A 196 8.30 1.96 12.18
N LEU A 197 9.32 2.35 12.95
CA LEU A 197 9.49 1.88 14.31
C LEU A 197 8.68 2.77 15.27
N VAL A 198 7.65 2.19 15.89
CA VAL A 198 6.78 2.86 16.86
C VAL A 198 7.17 2.45 18.27
N ARG A 199 7.31 3.43 19.19
CA ARG A 199 7.77 3.22 20.58
C ARG A 199 9.08 2.41 20.65
N GLU A 200 9.97 2.60 19.68
CA GLU A 200 11.26 1.90 19.57
C GLU A 200 11.18 0.37 19.59
N ARG A 201 9.99 -0.19 19.35
CA ARG A 201 9.73 -1.62 19.49
C ARG A 201 8.96 -2.23 18.34
N TYR A 202 7.86 -1.60 17.93
CA TYR A 202 6.90 -2.17 16.98
C TYR A 202 7.13 -1.62 15.57
N TRP A 203 7.41 -2.51 14.63
CA TRP A 203 7.44 -2.14 13.20
C TRP A 203 6.01 -2.16 12.66
N LEU A 204 5.44 -0.99 12.44
CA LEU A 204 4.06 -0.81 11.99
C LEU A 204 4.02 -0.06 10.66
N PRO A 205 2.94 -0.18 9.87
CA PRO A 205 2.79 0.54 8.62
C PRO A 205 3.06 2.03 8.76
N ARG A 206 3.87 2.60 7.88
CA ARG A 206 4.20 4.04 7.88
C ARG A 206 3.80 4.70 6.57
N ARG A 207 4.17 4.09 5.46
CA ARG A 207 3.86 4.57 4.12
C ARG A 207 3.49 3.40 3.23
N GLN A 208 2.50 3.62 2.39
CA GLN A 208 2.08 2.65 1.40
C GLN A 208 1.82 3.34 0.08
N GLU A 209 2.28 2.75 -1.00
CA GLU A 209 2.09 3.25 -2.35
C GLU A 209 1.57 2.10 -3.23
N VAL A 210 0.61 2.44 -4.08
CA VAL A 210 0.06 1.53 -5.09
C VAL A 210 0.02 2.25 -6.42
N GLU A 211 0.52 1.61 -7.46
CA GLU A 211 0.33 2.05 -8.83
C GLU A 211 -0.30 0.93 -9.64
N VAL A 212 -1.40 1.22 -10.30
CA VAL A 212 -2.13 0.30 -11.18
C VAL A 212 -2.24 0.93 -12.56
N SER A 213 -1.82 0.23 -13.58
CA SER A 213 -2.01 0.63 -14.97
C SER A 213 -2.93 -0.37 -15.65
N ARG A 214 -3.97 0.13 -16.32
CA ARG A 214 -4.98 -0.67 -17.03
C ARG A 214 -5.16 -0.17 -18.45
N ALA A 215 -5.18 -1.10 -19.41
CA ALA A 215 -5.65 -0.81 -20.76
C ALA A 215 -7.16 -0.56 -20.73
N SER A 216 -7.61 0.55 -21.34
CA SER A 216 -9.02 0.91 -21.41
C SER A 216 -9.29 1.53 -22.78
N PRO A 217 -9.52 0.71 -23.83
CA PRO A 217 -9.82 1.24 -25.14
C PRO A 217 -11.13 2.04 -25.10
N ILE A 218 -11.09 3.27 -25.61
CA ILE A 218 -12.26 4.14 -25.77
C ILE A 218 -12.41 4.41 -27.27
N PHE A 219 -13.50 3.96 -27.86
CA PHE A 219 -13.78 4.13 -29.30
C PHE A 219 -12.59 3.76 -30.20
N ASP A 220 -11.99 2.58 -30.01
CA ASP A 220 -10.80 2.07 -30.72
C ASP A 220 -9.51 2.92 -30.53
N ILE A 221 -9.53 3.94 -29.71
CA ILE A 221 -8.34 4.67 -29.30
C ILE A 221 -7.73 3.97 -28.08
N PRO A 222 -6.46 3.55 -28.13
CA PRO A 222 -5.80 2.96 -27.01
C PRO A 222 -5.62 4.03 -25.92
N VAL A 223 -6.30 3.83 -24.80
CA VAL A 223 -6.20 4.66 -23.61
C VAL A 223 -5.67 3.79 -22.47
N ARG A 224 -4.70 4.29 -21.74
CA ARG A 224 -4.21 3.69 -20.50
C ARG A 224 -4.67 4.54 -19.34
N GLY A 225 -5.40 3.94 -18.41
CA GLY A 225 -5.71 4.51 -17.11
C GLY A 225 -4.63 4.14 -16.10
N ILE A 226 -4.08 5.13 -15.39
CA ILE A 226 -3.10 4.91 -14.33
C ILE A 226 -3.68 5.45 -13.04
N VAL A 227 -3.68 4.64 -11.98
CA VAL A 227 -4.06 5.04 -10.64
C VAL A 227 -2.82 5.00 -9.77
N ARG A 228 -2.53 6.11 -9.09
CA ARG A 228 -1.48 6.20 -8.08
C ARG A 228 -2.11 6.53 -6.74
N GLY A 229 -1.90 5.67 -5.78
CA GLY A 229 -2.33 5.87 -4.40
C GLY A 229 -1.13 5.96 -3.48
N ARG A 230 -1.17 6.89 -2.51
CA ARG A 230 -0.21 6.96 -1.41
C ARG A 230 -0.96 7.18 -0.11
N TRP A 231 -0.51 6.47 0.91
CA TRP A 231 -0.98 6.61 2.29
C TRP A 231 0.18 6.81 3.23
N GLU A 232 0.05 7.74 4.14
CA GLU A 232 0.96 7.89 5.28
C GLU A 232 0.18 7.63 6.56
N VAL A 233 0.69 6.71 7.37
CA VAL A 233 0.08 6.31 8.65
C VAL A 233 0.89 6.90 9.79
N SER A 234 0.22 7.57 10.69
CA SER A 234 0.81 8.32 11.80
C SER A 234 -0.07 8.29 13.05
N ASN A 235 0.34 9.02 14.08
CA ASN A 235 -0.43 9.21 15.31
C ASN A 235 -0.81 7.89 15.98
N TYR A 236 0.17 6.98 16.08
CA TYR A 236 -0.04 5.66 16.69
C TYR A 236 -0.27 5.76 18.20
N GLU A 237 -1.40 5.22 18.65
CA GLU A 237 -1.73 4.97 20.05
C GLU A 237 -1.74 3.46 20.27
N VAL A 238 -0.71 2.95 20.93
CA VAL A 238 -0.47 1.49 21.09
C VAL A 238 -0.97 1.01 22.43
N ASN A 239 -1.71 -0.10 22.41
CA ASN A 239 -2.28 -0.78 23.59
C ASN A 239 -3.32 0.05 24.36
N GLU A 240 -3.88 1.05 23.71
CA GLU A 240 -5.04 1.76 24.23
C GLU A 240 -6.32 0.93 23.99
N ARG A 241 -7.30 1.11 24.88
CA ARG A 241 -8.58 0.40 24.78
C ARG A 241 -9.33 0.80 23.51
N ILE A 242 -9.62 -0.15 22.66
CA ILE A 242 -10.50 0.06 21.50
C ILE A 242 -11.97 0.03 21.98
N ALA A 243 -12.70 1.11 21.72
CA ALA A 243 -14.11 1.21 22.11
C ALA A 243 -14.95 0.12 21.43
N ALA A 244 -15.96 -0.40 22.13
CA ALA A 244 -16.83 -1.45 21.60
C ALA A 244 -17.53 -1.04 20.28
N VAL A 245 -17.90 0.24 20.13
CA VAL A 245 -18.48 0.78 18.90
C VAL A 245 -17.53 0.65 17.72
N THR A 246 -16.22 0.90 17.93
CA THR A 246 -15.20 0.73 16.90
C THR A 246 -14.97 -0.75 16.57
N GLN A 247 -15.01 -1.62 17.57
CA GLN A 247 -14.88 -3.06 17.35
C GLN A 247 -16.07 -3.67 16.60
N ALA A 248 -17.22 -3.02 16.62
CA ALA A 248 -18.43 -3.41 15.87
C ALA A 248 -18.43 -2.91 14.42
N LEU A 249 -17.52 -2.00 14.05
CA LEU A 249 -17.43 -1.52 12.67
C LEU A 249 -17.00 -2.66 11.73
N PRO A 250 -17.49 -2.65 10.48
CA PRO A 250 -16.94 -3.50 9.44
C PRO A 250 -15.48 -3.12 9.14
N ARG A 251 -14.76 -4.01 8.47
CA ARG A 251 -13.35 -3.75 8.12
C ARG A 251 -13.15 -2.42 7.37
N TRP A 252 -14.13 -2.05 6.56
CA TRP A 252 -14.18 -0.75 5.89
C TRP A 252 -15.53 -0.09 6.12
N SER A 253 -15.53 1.18 6.49
CA SER A 253 -16.73 1.99 6.66
C SER A 253 -16.45 3.47 6.33
N SER A 254 -17.50 4.27 6.27
CA SER A 254 -17.42 5.72 6.10
C SER A 254 -18.34 6.40 7.11
N VAL A 255 -17.94 7.56 7.60
CA VAL A 255 -18.87 8.46 8.29
C VAL A 255 -19.89 9.01 7.30
N SER A 256 -20.90 9.74 7.80
CA SER A 256 -21.91 10.34 6.93
C SER A 256 -21.29 11.32 5.92
N SER A 257 -21.91 11.51 4.77
CA SER A 257 -21.47 12.44 3.73
C SER A 257 -21.26 13.86 4.26
N ASP A 258 -22.12 14.31 5.18
CA ASP A 258 -21.99 15.64 5.80
C ASP A 258 -20.77 15.73 6.72
N SER A 259 -20.42 14.65 7.40
CA SER A 259 -19.21 14.57 8.22
C SER A 259 -17.96 14.57 7.37
N LEU A 260 -17.96 13.87 6.25
CA LEU A 260 -16.84 13.85 5.29
C LEU A 260 -16.54 15.26 4.76
N LYS A 261 -17.58 16.01 4.40
CA LYS A 261 -17.45 17.39 3.89
C LYS A 261 -16.96 18.39 4.94
N ARG A 262 -17.24 18.13 6.21
CA ARG A 262 -16.81 18.99 7.34
C ARG A 262 -15.36 18.74 7.78
N TYR A 263 -14.75 17.64 7.35
CA TYR A 263 -13.38 17.35 7.68
C TYR A 263 -12.45 18.41 7.07
N GLN A 264 -11.58 18.98 7.90
CA GLN A 264 -10.65 20.02 7.47
C GLN A 264 -9.28 19.41 7.21
N PHE A 265 -8.89 19.38 5.94
CA PHE A 265 -7.53 19.02 5.56
C PHE A 265 -6.60 20.22 5.72
N PRO A 266 -5.35 20.01 6.17
CA PRO A 266 -4.34 21.05 6.15
C PRO A 266 -3.93 21.35 4.70
N GLY A 267 -3.94 22.63 4.30
CA GLY A 267 -3.50 23.04 2.97
C GLY A 267 -4.48 22.69 1.83
N ARG A 268 -3.95 22.68 0.59
CA ARG A 268 -4.71 22.35 -0.63
C ARG A 268 -4.42 20.92 -1.06
N VAL A 269 -5.31 20.30 -1.84
CA VAL A 269 -5.09 18.95 -2.39
C VAL A 269 -3.75 18.88 -3.14
N ILE A 270 -3.45 19.88 -3.96
CA ILE A 270 -2.22 19.90 -4.76
C ILE A 270 -0.93 19.91 -3.91
N ASP A 271 -0.98 20.42 -2.70
CA ASP A 271 0.20 20.52 -1.84
C ASP A 271 0.66 19.15 -1.30
N VAL A 272 -0.23 18.16 -1.30
CA VAL A 272 0.07 16.78 -0.84
C VAL A 272 0.37 15.81 -1.99
N LEU A 273 0.16 16.23 -3.24
CA LEU A 273 0.49 15.41 -4.40
C LEU A 273 2.00 15.34 -4.62
N PRO A 274 2.52 14.21 -5.12
CA PRO A 274 3.91 14.12 -5.53
C PRO A 274 4.28 15.19 -6.56
N PRO A 275 5.52 15.71 -6.55
CA PRO A 275 5.96 16.77 -7.47
C PRO A 275 5.71 16.46 -8.95
N GLU A 276 5.87 15.20 -9.36
CA GLU A 276 5.62 14.74 -10.73
C GLU A 276 4.15 14.85 -11.14
N ILE A 277 3.21 14.79 -10.18
CA ILE A 277 1.78 14.98 -10.43
C ILE A 277 1.43 16.47 -10.38
N GLN A 278 2.05 17.24 -9.49
CA GLN A 278 1.86 18.68 -9.38
C GLN A 278 2.25 19.40 -10.68
N ILE A 279 3.36 19.00 -11.31
CA ILE A 279 3.81 19.56 -12.60
C ILE A 279 2.77 19.31 -13.69
N ALA A 280 2.21 18.10 -13.76
CA ALA A 280 1.18 17.77 -14.75
C ALA A 280 -0.10 18.59 -14.61
N THR A 281 -0.42 19.09 -13.40
CA THR A 281 -1.59 19.95 -13.16
C THR A 281 -1.32 21.42 -13.36
N SER A 282 -0.07 21.88 -13.28
CA SER A 282 0.29 23.30 -13.43
C SER A 282 0.43 23.75 -14.88
N GLU A 283 0.60 22.83 -15.82
CA GLU A 283 0.68 23.15 -17.25
C GLU A 283 -0.70 23.25 -17.93
N ASP A 284 -1.78 22.87 -17.26
CA ASP A 284 -3.15 22.88 -17.78
C ASP A 284 -3.99 24.06 -17.22
N VAL A 285 -3.41 25.04 -16.51
CA VAL A 285 -3.99 26.30 -16.06
C VAL A 285 -3.35 27.46 -16.85
#